data_d78146bcd0a608440e6f0b4d0585bf22
#
_entry.id   d78146bcd0a608440e6f0b4d0585bf22
#
_cell.length_a   1.000
_cell.length_b   1.000
_cell.length_c   1.000
_cell.angle_alpha   90.00
_cell.angle_beta   90.00
_cell.angle_gamma   90.00
#
_symmetry.space_group_name_H-M   'P 1'
#
loop_
_entity.id
_entity.type
_entity.pdbx_description
1 polymer ?
#
loop_
_entity_poly.entity_id
_entity_poly.type
_entity_poly.pdbx_seq_one_letter_code
_entity_poly.pdbx_strand_id
1 'polypeptide(L)'
;MQEEFISEINYDKLIEKSLKNVVVEALKIAERQGLPGEHHFYITFKTNHPQTNISAQLKNQYPEEMTIVLQHQFSNLSVGSTSFSVDLSFGGVLQTLTIPF
;
A
#
# COMPACT_ATOMS: atom_id res chain seq x y z
N MET A 1 21.33 -20.21 -23.73
CA MET A 1 20.11 -20.51 -22.99
C MET A 1 19.01 -20.87 -23.98
N GLN A 2 18.26 -21.90 -23.68
CA GLN A 2 17.22 -22.35 -24.58
C GLN A 2 15.95 -21.50 -24.45
N GLU A 3 15.23 -21.36 -25.54
CA GLU A 3 14.04 -20.54 -25.60
C GLU A 3 12.93 -21.06 -24.69
N GLU A 4 12.74 -22.39 -24.63
CA GLU A 4 11.75 -22.99 -23.74
C GLU A 4 12.03 -22.68 -22.28
N PHE A 5 13.31 -22.64 -21.89
CA PHE A 5 13.70 -22.29 -20.53
C PHE A 5 13.26 -20.86 -20.20
N ILE A 6 13.47 -19.92 -21.14
CA ILE A 6 13.07 -18.52 -20.96
C ILE A 6 11.56 -18.42 -20.85
N SER A 7 10.82 -19.16 -21.68
CA SER A 7 9.35 -19.08 -21.69
C SER A 7 8.71 -19.62 -20.40
N GLU A 8 9.44 -20.46 -19.62
CA GLU A 8 8.95 -20.96 -18.35
C GLU A 8 9.14 -19.97 -17.21
N ILE A 9 9.93 -18.92 -17.41
CA ILE A 9 10.15 -17.89 -16.41
C ILE A 9 9.19 -16.73 -16.69
N ASN A 10 8.31 -16.49 -15.74
CA ASN A 10 7.38 -15.37 -15.85
C ASN A 10 8.03 -14.10 -15.29
N TYR A 11 8.64 -13.34 -16.19
CA TYR A 11 9.34 -12.11 -15.81
C TYR A 11 8.40 -11.04 -15.29
N ASP A 12 7.18 -10.95 -15.83
CA ASP A 12 6.19 -9.98 -15.35
C ASP A 12 5.85 -10.22 -13.88
N LYS A 13 5.68 -11.48 -13.49
CA LYS A 13 5.45 -11.83 -12.09
C LYS A 13 6.64 -11.55 -11.20
N LEU A 14 7.85 -11.75 -11.70
CA LEU A 14 9.06 -11.46 -10.96
C LEU A 14 9.22 -9.94 -10.73
N ILE A 15 8.94 -9.15 -11.74
CA ILE A 15 8.96 -7.69 -11.65
C ILE A 15 7.90 -7.22 -10.65
N GLU A 16 6.68 -7.75 -10.75
CA GLU A 16 5.60 -7.42 -9.82
C GLU A 16 5.99 -7.72 -8.38
N LYS A 17 6.58 -8.89 -8.13
CA LYS A 17 7.05 -9.28 -6.80
C LYS A 17 8.13 -8.33 -6.29
N SER A 18 9.07 -7.95 -7.16
CA SER A 18 10.13 -7.01 -6.81
C SER A 18 9.58 -5.64 -6.47
N LEU A 19 8.60 -5.15 -7.22
CA LEU A 19 7.95 -3.87 -6.93
C LEU A 19 7.21 -3.90 -5.60
N LYS A 20 6.53 -4.99 -5.28
CA LYS A 20 5.90 -5.16 -3.97
C LYS A 20 6.93 -5.13 -2.85
N ASN A 21 8.07 -5.78 -3.02
CA ASN A 21 9.14 -5.74 -2.02
C ASN A 21 9.68 -4.32 -1.82
N VAL A 22 9.83 -3.55 -2.89
CA VAL A 22 10.26 -2.15 -2.78
C VAL A 22 9.26 -1.35 -1.96
N VAL A 23 7.97 -1.51 -2.21
CA VAL A 23 6.92 -0.82 -1.45
C VAL A 23 6.97 -1.21 0.03
N VAL A 24 7.06 -2.50 0.32
CA VAL A 24 7.12 -3.01 1.70
C VAL A 24 8.33 -2.43 2.44
N GLU A 25 9.50 -2.47 1.82
CA GLU A 25 10.72 -1.94 2.45
C GLU A 25 10.66 -0.43 2.66
N ALA A 26 10.12 0.30 1.69
CA ALA A 26 9.94 1.75 1.81
C ALA A 26 8.98 2.09 2.96
N LEU A 27 7.87 1.35 3.09
CA LEU A 27 6.92 1.54 4.18
C LEU A 27 7.53 1.20 5.54
N LYS A 28 8.37 0.17 5.61
CA LYS A 28 9.09 -0.18 6.85
C LYS A 28 10.04 0.94 7.29
N ILE A 29 10.71 1.59 6.34
CA ILE A 29 11.56 2.73 6.65
C ILE A 29 10.71 3.89 7.18
N ALA A 30 9.59 4.17 6.55
CA ALA A 30 8.67 5.22 7.00
C ALA A 30 8.09 4.92 8.37
N GLU A 31 7.81 3.66 8.68
CA GLU A 31 7.34 3.23 10.00
C GLU A 31 8.35 3.57 11.09
N ARG A 32 9.64 3.33 10.83
CA ARG A 32 10.70 3.52 11.81
C ARG A 32 11.14 4.98 11.95
N GLN A 33 11.20 5.71 10.84
CA GLN A 33 11.86 7.00 10.77
C GLN A 33 10.96 8.16 10.36
N GLY A 34 9.73 7.85 9.92
CA GLY A 34 8.89 8.82 9.24
C GLY A 34 9.40 9.09 7.83
N LEU A 35 8.74 10.00 7.13
CA LEU A 35 9.15 10.40 5.79
C LEU A 35 9.99 11.67 5.87
N PRO A 36 11.21 11.67 5.30
CA PRO A 36 12.08 12.83 5.40
C PRO A 36 11.66 13.95 4.46
N GLY A 37 11.74 15.19 4.94
CA GLY A 37 11.57 16.39 4.13
C GLY A 37 10.26 16.45 3.38
N GLU A 38 10.36 16.63 2.06
CA GLU A 38 9.20 16.72 1.16
C GLU A 38 8.73 15.35 0.65
N HIS A 39 9.29 14.27 1.16
CA HIS A 39 8.94 12.92 0.72
C HIS A 39 7.48 12.60 1.01
N HIS A 40 6.83 11.94 0.05
CA HIS A 40 5.47 11.46 0.21
C HIS A 40 5.26 10.22 -0.65
N PHE A 41 4.29 9.38 -0.24
CA PHE A 41 3.86 8.24 -1.02
C PHE A 41 2.44 8.47 -1.53
N TYR A 42 2.23 8.19 -2.81
CA TYR A 42 0.90 8.03 -3.38
C TYR A 42 0.64 6.54 -3.51
N ILE A 43 -0.36 6.04 -2.81
CA ILE A 43 -0.69 4.62 -2.78
C ILE A 43 -2.12 4.43 -3.28
N THR A 44 -2.25 3.75 -4.42
CA THR A 44 -3.55 3.35 -4.95
C THR A 44 -3.80 1.89 -4.61
N PHE A 45 -4.95 1.60 -4.03
CA PHE A 45 -5.30 0.24 -3.63
C PHE A 45 -6.75 -0.07 -3.96
N LYS A 46 -7.05 -1.36 -4.08
CA LYS A 46 -8.42 -1.82 -4.37
C LYS A 46 -9.23 -1.87 -3.10
N THR A 47 -10.28 -1.05 -3.04
CA THR A 47 -11.20 -1.02 -1.89
C THR A 47 -12.11 -2.24 -1.87
N ASN A 48 -12.33 -2.88 -3.03
CA ASN A 48 -13.15 -4.09 -3.13
C ASN A 48 -12.37 -5.38 -2.87
N HIS A 49 -11.09 -5.30 -2.52
CA HIS A 49 -10.31 -6.46 -2.14
C HIS A 49 -10.82 -7.00 -0.80
N PRO A 50 -10.99 -8.33 -0.65
CA PRO A 50 -11.59 -8.89 0.57
C PRO A 50 -10.77 -8.62 1.85
N GLN A 51 -9.47 -8.36 1.73
CA GLN A 51 -8.61 -8.08 2.88
C GLN A 51 -8.43 -6.58 3.14
N THR A 52 -8.97 -5.72 2.31
CA THR A 52 -8.98 -4.28 2.57
C THR A 52 -10.00 -3.97 3.65
N ASN A 53 -9.54 -3.30 4.70
CA ASN A 53 -10.41 -2.89 5.80
C ASN A 53 -10.43 -1.37 5.90
N ILE A 54 -11.52 -0.78 5.47
CA ILE A 54 -11.77 0.67 5.55
C ILE A 54 -13.22 0.87 6.01
N SER A 55 -13.56 2.09 6.40
CA SER A 55 -14.92 2.40 6.83
C SER A 55 -15.93 2.19 5.70
N ALA A 56 -17.19 1.92 6.07
CA ALA A 56 -18.28 1.80 5.10
C ALA A 56 -18.45 3.08 4.29
N GLN A 57 -18.25 4.24 4.91
CA GLN A 57 -18.34 5.54 4.25
C GLN A 57 -17.30 5.65 3.13
N LEU A 58 -16.04 5.31 3.41
CA LEU A 58 -14.98 5.32 2.40
C LEU A 58 -15.25 4.32 1.30
N LYS A 59 -15.74 3.13 1.65
CA LYS A 59 -16.04 2.10 0.68
C LYS A 59 -17.19 2.50 -0.26
N ASN A 60 -18.18 3.20 0.27
CA ASN A 60 -19.29 3.73 -0.54
C ASN A 60 -18.82 4.84 -1.47
N GLN A 61 -17.92 5.69 -0.99
CA GLN A 61 -17.37 6.80 -1.77
C GLN A 61 -16.38 6.31 -2.84
N TYR A 62 -15.63 5.26 -2.55
CA TYR A 62 -14.63 4.67 -3.43
C TYR A 62 -14.88 3.16 -3.56
N PRO A 63 -15.85 2.74 -4.39
CA PRO A 63 -16.27 1.35 -4.41
C PRO A 63 -15.28 0.38 -5.06
N GLU A 64 -14.37 0.86 -5.88
CA GLU A 64 -13.42 0.01 -6.59
C GLU A 64 -11.99 0.22 -6.14
N GLU A 65 -11.54 1.47 -6.13
CA GLU A 65 -10.19 1.80 -5.71
C GLU A 65 -10.12 3.19 -5.09
N MET A 66 -9.06 3.43 -4.36
CA MET A 66 -8.81 4.68 -3.66
C MET A 66 -7.32 4.98 -3.67
N THR A 67 -6.97 6.25 -3.74
CA THR A 67 -5.59 6.71 -3.62
C THR A 67 -5.43 7.48 -2.32
N ILE A 68 -4.43 7.11 -1.54
CA ILE A 68 -4.06 7.85 -0.33
C ILE A 68 -2.68 8.47 -0.50
N VAL A 69 -2.43 9.53 0.25
CA VAL A 69 -1.14 10.20 0.28
C VAL A 69 -0.60 10.11 1.70
N LEU A 70 0.59 9.53 1.85
CA LEU A 70 1.31 9.53 3.11
C LEU A 70 2.40 10.60 3.04
N GLN A 71 2.35 11.57 3.95
CA GLN A 71 3.33 12.64 4.02
C GLN A 71 3.67 12.89 5.50
N HIS A 72 3.20 13.97 6.10
CA HIS A 72 3.45 14.28 7.51
C HIS A 72 2.23 14.01 8.39
N GLN A 73 1.06 13.94 7.79
CA GLN A 73 -0.22 13.90 8.50
C GLN A 73 -0.68 12.50 8.88
N PHE A 74 0.07 11.47 8.55
CA PHE A 74 -0.31 10.12 8.94
C PHE A 74 0.23 9.76 10.32
N SER A 75 -0.41 8.79 10.97
CA SER A 75 0.02 8.28 12.26
C SER A 75 -0.20 6.77 12.33
N ASN A 76 0.45 6.13 13.30
CA ASN A 76 0.29 4.71 13.60
C ASN A 76 0.48 3.80 12.38
N LEU A 77 1.48 4.10 11.55
CA LEU A 77 1.84 3.24 10.45
C LEU A 77 2.44 1.93 11.00
N SER A 78 1.82 0.82 10.65
CA SER A 78 2.24 -0.50 11.09
C SER A 78 2.33 -1.43 9.88
N VAL A 79 3.53 -1.94 9.62
CA VAL A 79 3.79 -2.77 8.43
C VAL A 79 3.92 -4.22 8.85
N GLY A 80 2.99 -5.04 8.38
CA GLY A 80 3.00 -6.49 8.60
C GLY A 80 3.55 -7.25 7.40
N SER A 81 3.40 -8.56 7.43
CA SER A 81 3.90 -9.43 6.35
C SER A 81 3.01 -9.44 5.12
N THR A 82 1.71 -9.23 5.28
CA THR A 82 0.73 -9.32 4.19
C THR A 82 -0.03 -8.01 3.96
N SER A 83 0.07 -7.08 4.90
CA SER A 83 -0.66 -5.82 4.83
C SER A 83 0.02 -4.76 5.67
N PHE A 84 -0.40 -3.52 5.50
CA PHE A 84 -0.03 -2.44 6.42
C PHE A 84 -1.29 -1.72 6.87
N SER A 85 -1.21 -1.06 8.01
CA SER A 85 -2.29 -0.21 8.51
C SER A 85 -1.75 1.17 8.81
N VAL A 86 -2.60 2.17 8.70
CA VAL A 86 -2.24 3.56 8.92
C VAL A 86 -3.48 4.36 9.32
N ASP A 87 -3.29 5.36 10.16
CA ASP A 87 -4.35 6.28 10.53
C ASP A 87 -4.24 7.55 9.69
N LEU A 88 -5.33 7.92 9.04
CA LEU A 88 -5.44 9.11 8.23
C LEU A 88 -6.73 9.87 8.56
N SER A 89 -6.70 11.17 8.40
CA SER A 89 -7.87 12.02 8.62
C SER A 89 -8.59 12.28 7.31
N PHE A 90 -9.90 12.05 7.32
CA PHE A 90 -10.78 12.32 6.18
C PHE A 90 -11.92 13.23 6.65
N GLY A 91 -12.00 14.45 6.12
CA GLY A 91 -13.00 15.39 6.53
C GLY A 91 -12.98 15.71 8.02
N GLY A 92 -11.80 15.72 8.63
CA GLY A 92 -11.62 15.98 10.06
C GLY A 92 -11.84 14.75 10.96
N VAL A 93 -12.15 13.59 10.39
CA VAL A 93 -12.35 12.34 11.14
C VAL A 93 -11.18 11.42 10.92
N LEU A 94 -10.54 10.99 12.01
CA LEU A 94 -9.43 10.04 11.95
C LEU A 94 -9.97 8.63 11.68
N GLN A 95 -9.42 7.96 10.68
CA GLN A 95 -9.82 6.62 10.32
C GLN A 95 -8.60 5.73 10.15
N THR A 96 -8.72 4.48 10.58
CA THR A 96 -7.69 3.46 10.40
C THR A 96 -7.97 2.65 9.13
N LEU A 97 -6.97 2.58 8.25
CA LEU A 97 -7.06 1.77 7.04
C LEU A 97 -6.10 0.60 7.15
N THR A 98 -6.56 -0.59 6.74
CA THR A 98 -5.71 -1.76 6.59
C THR A 98 -5.73 -2.17 5.12
N ILE A 99 -4.55 -2.21 4.52
CA ILE A 99 -4.38 -2.35 3.08
C ILE A 99 -3.46 -3.53 2.80
N PRO A 100 -3.94 -4.55 2.06
CA PRO A 100 -3.10 -5.68 1.67
C PRO A 100 -2.08 -5.29 0.62
N PHE A 101 -0.95 -5.96 0.64
CA PHE A 101 0.09 -5.78 -0.38
C PHE A 101 -0.26 -6.46 -1.70
#